data_14695d354cba8d8689d768884bf16429
#
_entry.id   14695d354cba8d8689d768884bf16429
#
_cell.length_a   1.000
_cell.length_b   1.000
_cell.length_c   1.000
_cell.angle_alpha   90.00
_cell.angle_beta   90.00
_cell.angle_gamma   90.00
#
_symmetry.space_group_name_H-M   'P 1'
#
loop_
_entity.id
_entity.type
_entity.pdbx_description
1 polymer ?
#
loop_
_entity_poly.entity_id
_entity_poly.type
_entity_poly.pdbx_seq_one_letter_code
_entity_poly.pdbx_strand_id
1 'polypeptide(L)'
;MRMKQGVSRRRMLALSAAAGSLAICREAAAQAEKRIERLDPALDAIISTSEPIVDLATNLGGTANVEGPLWWSEGGYLLFRGTDLARWKYVPGQGISVFKQNTNAANGITRDPQGRLVACEAATRRVTREERDGSITVLASSFQGRRLNFPNDIVVKSDGAIYFTDPWTGPAAVQPPGENDQIFAGVYRISPDLGTLTLLVNDFLVPNGIAFSPDERVLYINDTARRHIRAFDVAPNGTLARQTDRVFADLSGPEPGAPDGMKVDSAGNVFCGGAGGIYILDPKGKKLGRIVHGYQNTSNIAFAGDDWKTVYFCTRTSLGTFKVKIAGVPVPAVKKS
;
A
#
# COMPACT_ATOMS: atom_id res chain seq x y z
N MET A 1 29.96 -77.26 13.42
CA MET A 1 31.28 -77.42 12.80
C MET A 1 31.68 -76.12 12.15
N ARG A 2 32.70 -75.48 12.74
CA ARG A 2 33.72 -74.58 12.13
C ARG A 2 33.21 -73.50 11.14
N MET A 3 33.69 -72.29 11.10
CA MET A 3 34.76 -71.56 11.83
C MET A 3 34.56 -70.06 11.60
N LYS A 4 34.99 -69.31 12.59
CA LYS A 4 35.38 -67.90 12.56
C LYS A 4 36.29 -67.50 11.41
N GLN A 5 36.20 -66.27 11.00
CA GLN A 5 37.28 -65.27 10.73
C GLN A 5 36.58 -64.01 10.27
N GLY A 6 36.62 -62.82 10.78
CA GLY A 6 37.67 -62.12 11.50
C GLY A 6 38.61 -61.43 10.53
N VAL A 7 38.27 -60.26 9.98
CA VAL A 7 39.22 -59.35 9.31
C VAL A 7 38.91 -57.93 9.73
N SER A 8 39.68 -57.50 10.64
CA SER A 8 40.75 -56.52 10.72
C SER A 8 40.38 -55.11 10.27
N ARG A 9 40.27 -54.27 11.33
CA ARG A 9 40.46 -52.83 11.22
C ARG A 9 41.81 -52.49 10.60
N ARG A 10 41.84 -51.59 9.64
CA ARG A 10 42.89 -50.69 9.19
C ARG A 10 42.99 -50.65 7.67
N ARG A 11 42.28 -49.74 7.09
CA ARG A 11 42.77 -48.88 6.00
C ARG A 11 42.10 -47.52 6.17
N MET A 12 42.74 -46.65 6.92
CA MET A 12 42.61 -45.22 6.69
C MET A 12 43.12 -44.96 5.28
N LEU A 13 42.25 -44.56 4.41
CA LEU A 13 42.60 -43.83 3.22
C LEU A 13 41.98 -42.45 3.36
N ALA A 14 42.91 -41.51 3.52
CA ALA A 14 42.63 -40.08 3.45
C ALA A 14 41.89 -39.78 2.15
N LEU A 15 40.63 -39.46 2.24
CA LEU A 15 39.91 -38.71 1.24
C LEU A 15 39.86 -37.27 1.71
N SER A 16 40.74 -36.48 1.12
CA SER A 16 40.78 -35.04 1.17
C SER A 16 39.35 -34.48 1.02
N ALA A 17 38.85 -33.90 2.08
CA ALA A 17 37.67 -33.07 2.07
C ALA A 17 37.98 -31.82 1.20
N ALA A 18 37.63 -31.89 -0.06
CA ALA A 18 37.41 -30.70 -0.84
C ALA A 18 36.11 -30.07 -0.29
N ALA A 19 36.28 -29.19 0.69
CA ALA A 19 35.25 -28.27 1.10
C ALA A 19 34.98 -27.34 -0.09
N GLY A 20 34.11 -27.77 -0.97
CA GLY A 20 33.46 -26.90 -1.94
C GLY A 20 32.60 -25.91 -1.16
N SER A 21 33.18 -24.75 -0.87
CA SER A 21 32.43 -23.58 -0.49
C SER A 21 31.46 -23.29 -1.62
N LEU A 22 30.21 -23.76 -1.52
CA LEU A 22 29.10 -23.18 -2.27
C LEU A 22 28.98 -21.76 -1.76
N ALA A 23 29.74 -20.86 -2.38
CA ALA A 23 29.42 -19.45 -2.37
C ALA A 23 28.03 -19.35 -3.00
N ILE A 24 27.00 -19.27 -2.15
CA ILE A 24 25.71 -18.77 -2.55
C ILE A 24 25.95 -17.29 -2.88
N CYS A 25 26.31 -17.03 -4.12
CA CYS A 25 26.16 -15.73 -4.72
C CYS A 25 24.66 -15.42 -4.65
N ARG A 26 24.20 -14.83 -3.56
CA ARG A 26 23.05 -13.93 -3.61
C ARG A 26 23.52 -12.81 -4.52
N GLU A 27 23.21 -12.91 -5.79
CA GLU A 27 23.14 -11.73 -6.65
C GLU A 27 22.20 -10.79 -5.93
N ALA A 28 22.76 -9.80 -5.25
CA ALA A 28 22.05 -8.61 -4.90
C ALA A 28 21.59 -8.06 -6.24
N ALA A 29 20.31 -8.22 -6.57
CA ALA A 29 19.75 -7.63 -7.77
C ALA A 29 20.19 -6.17 -7.76
N ALA A 30 21.00 -5.77 -8.74
CA ALA A 30 21.52 -4.42 -8.82
C ALA A 30 20.32 -3.50 -8.74
N GLN A 31 20.36 -2.58 -7.78
CA GLN A 31 19.28 -1.60 -7.62
C GLN A 31 19.18 -0.83 -8.93
N ALA A 32 18.00 -0.82 -9.56
CA ALA A 32 17.83 -0.12 -10.82
C ALA A 32 18.17 1.37 -10.64
N GLU A 33 18.84 1.95 -11.63
CA GLU A 33 19.17 3.38 -11.60
C GLU A 33 17.89 4.22 -11.48
N LYS A 34 17.88 5.15 -10.53
CA LYS A 34 16.75 6.05 -10.30
C LYS A 34 16.57 6.99 -11.48
N ARG A 35 15.39 7.01 -12.05
CA ARG A 35 15.04 7.89 -13.15
C ARG A 35 13.54 8.10 -13.29
N ILE A 36 13.14 9.12 -13.98
CA ILE A 36 11.77 9.38 -14.38
C ILE A 36 11.65 9.10 -15.86
N GLU A 37 10.91 8.06 -16.20
CA GLU A 37 10.64 7.66 -17.58
C GLU A 37 9.46 8.43 -18.12
N ARG A 38 9.68 9.15 -19.20
CA ARG A 38 8.64 9.87 -19.93
C ARG A 38 8.04 8.95 -20.99
N LEU A 39 6.79 8.54 -20.78
CA LEU A 39 6.03 7.71 -21.71
C LEU A 39 5.16 8.58 -22.65
N ASP A 40 4.79 9.79 -22.19
CA ASP A 40 3.99 10.76 -22.95
C ASP A 40 4.46 12.19 -22.62
N PRO A 41 4.45 13.12 -23.60
CA PRO A 41 4.80 14.53 -23.40
C PRO A 41 3.98 15.25 -22.31
N ALA A 42 2.74 14.84 -22.06
CA ALA A 42 1.89 15.42 -21.01
C ALA A 42 2.46 15.24 -19.61
N LEU A 43 3.41 14.31 -19.39
CA LEU A 43 4.11 14.15 -18.12
C LEU A 43 4.80 15.45 -17.67
N ASP A 44 5.29 16.25 -18.63
CA ASP A 44 6.05 17.47 -18.32
C ASP A 44 5.23 18.52 -17.56
N ALA A 45 3.90 18.48 -17.67
CA ALA A 45 3.02 19.33 -16.86
C ALA A 45 2.95 18.88 -15.38
N ILE A 46 3.30 17.62 -15.09
CA ILE A 46 3.13 17.00 -13.78
C ILE A 46 4.46 16.94 -13.02
N ILE A 47 5.53 16.54 -13.70
CA ILE A 47 6.85 16.36 -13.08
C ILE A 47 7.95 16.63 -14.13
N SER A 48 9.12 17.10 -13.67
CA SER A 48 10.32 17.15 -14.52
C SER A 48 10.99 15.77 -14.56
N THR A 49 11.49 15.36 -15.73
CA THR A 49 12.28 14.13 -15.83
C THR A 49 13.65 14.24 -15.11
N SER A 50 14.08 15.46 -14.77
CA SER A 50 15.28 15.73 -13.96
C SER A 50 14.99 15.88 -12.46
N GLU A 51 13.73 15.70 -12.01
CA GLU A 51 13.40 15.78 -10.59
C GLU A 51 14.15 14.69 -9.81
N PRO A 52 14.85 15.03 -8.71
CA PRO A 52 15.57 14.04 -7.93
C PRO A 52 14.62 13.11 -7.17
N ILE A 53 14.91 11.81 -7.21
CA ILE A 53 14.27 10.79 -6.39
C ILE A 53 15.20 10.52 -5.20
N VAL A 54 14.78 10.92 -4.01
CA VAL A 54 15.61 10.92 -2.79
C VAL A 54 15.19 9.83 -1.84
N ASP A 55 16.14 9.03 -1.36
CA ASP A 55 15.92 8.14 -0.22
C ASP A 55 16.01 8.92 1.09
N LEU A 56 14.99 8.79 1.90
CA LEU A 56 14.94 9.40 3.24
C LEU A 56 15.36 8.41 4.33
N ALA A 57 15.02 7.12 4.10
CA ALA A 57 15.45 6.02 4.94
C ALA A 57 15.49 4.73 4.11
N THR A 58 16.51 3.93 4.33
CA THR A 58 16.74 2.65 3.63
C THR A 58 17.04 1.55 4.63
N ASN A 59 16.84 0.30 4.20
CA ASN A 59 17.19 -0.88 4.99
C ASN A 59 16.58 -0.87 6.40
N LEU A 60 15.31 -0.46 6.49
CA LEU A 60 14.62 -0.34 7.79
C LEU A 60 14.45 -1.67 8.52
N GLY A 61 14.86 -2.79 7.88
CA GLY A 61 14.79 -4.13 8.48
C GLY A 61 13.35 -4.60 8.73
N GLY A 62 13.18 -5.81 9.27
CA GLY A 62 11.88 -6.34 9.65
C GLY A 62 11.20 -7.19 8.57
N THR A 63 9.99 -7.65 8.87
CA THR A 63 9.27 -8.64 8.06
C THR A 63 8.08 -8.05 7.28
N ALA A 64 7.60 -6.88 7.68
CA ALA A 64 6.49 -6.20 7.03
C ALA A 64 6.98 -5.10 6.07
N ASN A 65 6.13 -4.69 5.13
CA ASN A 65 6.39 -3.51 4.31
C ASN A 65 6.27 -2.23 5.14
N VAL A 66 7.02 -1.21 4.77
CA VAL A 66 6.69 0.16 5.18
C VAL A 66 5.40 0.56 4.46
N GLU A 67 4.40 1.07 5.19
CA GLU A 67 3.05 1.25 4.68
C GLU A 67 2.30 2.46 5.23
N GLY A 68 1.16 2.76 4.63
CA GLY A 68 0.19 3.74 5.11
C GLY A 68 0.77 5.13 5.33
N PRO A 69 1.50 5.72 4.36
CA PRO A 69 2.02 7.07 4.54
C PRO A 69 0.87 8.09 4.57
N LEU A 70 0.89 8.96 5.57
CA LEU A 70 -0.11 10.00 5.78
C LEU A 70 0.57 11.29 6.23
N TRP A 71 0.41 12.37 5.47
CA TRP A 71 0.90 13.68 5.87
C TRP A 71 -0.02 14.30 6.92
N TRP A 72 0.56 14.65 8.05
CA TRP A 72 -0.11 15.37 9.14
C TRP A 72 0.25 16.86 9.07
N SER A 73 -0.58 17.61 8.33
CA SER A 73 -0.26 18.99 7.94
C SER A 73 -0.07 19.93 9.12
N GLU A 74 -0.87 19.81 10.19
CA GLU A 74 -0.78 20.68 11.37
C GLU A 74 0.51 20.45 12.17
N GLY A 75 1.11 19.27 12.04
CA GLY A 75 2.35 18.92 12.72
C GLY A 75 3.58 18.95 11.82
N GLY A 76 3.40 19.13 10.51
CA GLY A 76 4.50 19.15 9.54
C GLY A 76 5.29 17.84 9.47
N TYR A 77 4.63 16.67 9.61
CA TYR A 77 5.28 15.37 9.60
C TYR A 77 4.48 14.31 8.85
N LEU A 78 5.17 13.28 8.39
CA LEU A 78 4.58 12.09 7.79
C LEU A 78 4.46 10.99 8.85
N LEU A 79 3.26 10.41 8.98
CA LEU A 79 3.04 9.15 9.69
C LEU A 79 3.10 8.00 8.70
N PHE A 80 3.57 6.83 9.14
CA PHE A 80 3.57 5.59 8.36
C PHE A 80 3.74 4.38 9.26
N ARG A 81 3.38 3.18 8.79
CA ARG A 81 3.71 1.93 9.47
C ARG A 81 5.14 1.54 9.17
N GLY A 82 5.95 1.33 10.19
CA GLY A 82 7.28 0.75 10.07
C GLY A 82 7.25 -0.77 9.85
N THR A 83 8.41 -1.33 9.59
CA THR A 83 8.59 -2.77 9.37
C THR A 83 8.40 -3.63 10.62
N ASP A 84 8.39 -3.00 11.79
CA ASP A 84 8.10 -3.57 13.11
C ASP A 84 6.61 -3.50 13.49
N LEU A 85 5.77 -3.05 12.54
CA LEU A 85 4.32 -2.86 12.69
C LEU A 85 3.92 -1.71 13.64
N ALA A 86 4.88 -0.94 14.16
CA ALA A 86 4.60 0.29 14.88
C ALA A 86 4.25 1.44 13.92
N ARG A 87 3.61 2.49 14.42
CA ARG A 87 3.47 3.74 13.70
C ARG A 87 4.72 4.58 13.92
N TRP A 88 5.36 4.95 12.82
CA TRP A 88 6.55 5.78 12.80
C TRP A 88 6.19 7.17 12.31
N LYS A 89 7.09 8.09 12.56
CA LYS A 89 6.99 9.48 12.14
C LYS A 89 8.30 9.89 11.44
N TYR A 90 8.16 10.55 10.30
CA TYR A 90 9.25 11.27 9.64
C TYR A 90 8.99 12.77 9.74
N VAL A 91 9.93 13.50 10.30
CA VAL A 91 9.91 14.97 10.35
C VAL A 91 10.98 15.50 9.40
N PRO A 92 10.62 16.31 8.39
CA PRO A 92 11.62 16.90 7.49
C PRO A 92 12.74 17.60 8.25
N GLY A 93 13.99 17.29 7.90
CA GLY A 93 15.18 17.83 8.57
C GLY A 93 15.54 17.19 9.92
N GLN A 94 14.67 16.35 10.51
CA GLN A 94 14.94 15.68 11.79
C GLN A 94 15.04 14.16 11.68
N GLY A 95 14.54 13.58 10.58
CA GLY A 95 14.58 12.14 10.34
C GLY A 95 13.38 11.37 10.89
N ILE A 96 13.56 10.05 11.12
CA ILE A 96 12.51 9.12 11.53
C ILE A 96 12.61 8.73 13.02
N SER A 97 11.45 8.49 13.62
CA SER A 97 11.34 7.99 14.99
C SER A 97 10.04 7.19 15.16
N VAL A 98 10.01 6.31 16.16
CA VAL A 98 8.76 5.62 16.54
C VAL A 98 7.80 6.65 17.13
N PHE A 99 6.57 6.70 16.61
CA PHE A 99 5.51 7.59 17.08
C PHE A 99 4.56 6.90 18.06
N LYS A 100 4.13 5.66 17.76
CA LYS A 100 3.20 4.90 18.59
C LYS A 100 3.44 3.40 18.40
N GLN A 101 3.60 2.68 19.51
CA GLN A 101 3.65 1.23 19.54
C GLN A 101 2.24 0.62 19.59
N ASN A 102 2.14 -0.69 19.37
CA ASN A 102 0.90 -1.46 19.54
C ASN A 102 -0.27 -0.91 18.71
N THR A 103 -0.02 -0.62 17.44
CA THR A 103 -1.02 -0.10 16.51
C THR A 103 -1.78 -1.19 15.76
N ASN A 104 -1.71 -2.45 16.24
CA ASN A 104 -2.38 -3.61 15.66
C ASN A 104 -2.08 -3.81 14.15
N ALA A 105 -0.84 -3.53 13.76
CA ALA A 105 -0.41 -3.57 12.37
C ALA A 105 -1.29 -2.68 11.46
N ALA A 106 -1.64 -1.48 11.92
CA ALA A 106 -2.41 -0.54 11.13
C ALA A 106 -1.72 -0.30 9.79
N ASN A 107 -2.38 -0.66 8.68
CA ASN A 107 -1.84 -0.63 7.32
C ASN A 107 -2.18 0.69 6.64
N GLY A 108 -3.27 0.78 5.91
CA GLY A 108 -3.78 2.04 5.39
C GLY A 108 -4.27 2.93 6.53
N ILE A 109 -3.84 4.18 6.53
CA ILE A 109 -4.31 5.21 7.47
C ILE A 109 -4.70 6.47 6.71
N THR A 110 -5.72 7.16 7.22
CA THR A 110 -6.21 8.41 6.67
C THR A 110 -6.82 9.27 7.78
N ARG A 111 -7.47 10.38 7.43
CA ARG A 111 -8.15 11.27 8.37
C ARG A 111 -9.60 11.47 7.96
N ASP A 112 -10.48 11.54 8.96
CA ASP A 112 -11.86 11.96 8.73
C ASP A 112 -11.97 13.50 8.61
N PRO A 113 -13.13 14.04 8.19
CA PRO A 113 -13.30 15.48 8.05
C PRO A 113 -13.10 16.30 9.34
N GLN A 114 -13.14 15.63 10.52
CA GLN A 114 -12.84 16.24 11.81
C GLN A 114 -11.36 16.16 12.18
N GLY A 115 -10.52 15.63 11.28
CA GLY A 115 -9.09 15.49 11.45
C GLY A 115 -8.63 14.32 12.30
N ARG A 116 -9.54 13.38 12.67
CA ARG A 116 -9.21 12.20 13.46
C ARG A 116 -8.61 11.13 12.57
N LEU A 117 -7.69 10.35 13.12
CA LEU A 117 -7.06 9.27 12.38
C LEU A 117 -8.00 8.08 12.24
N VAL A 118 -8.17 7.60 11.02
CA VAL A 118 -8.90 6.38 10.68
C VAL A 118 -7.92 5.35 10.12
N ALA A 119 -8.03 4.09 10.54
CA ALA A 119 -7.03 3.07 10.25
C ALA A 119 -7.64 1.70 9.93
N CYS A 120 -7.02 1.00 9.00
CA CYS A 120 -7.20 -0.43 8.77
C CYS A 120 -6.23 -1.22 9.66
N GLU A 121 -6.71 -1.81 10.75
CA GLU A 121 -5.90 -2.63 11.65
C GLU A 121 -5.89 -4.09 11.17
N ALA A 122 -4.83 -4.48 10.47
CA ALA A 122 -4.72 -5.81 9.88
C ALA A 122 -4.67 -6.94 10.94
N ALA A 123 -3.92 -6.75 12.03
CA ALA A 123 -3.77 -7.79 13.05
C ALA A 123 -5.06 -8.07 13.83
N THR A 124 -5.90 -7.07 14.02
CA THR A 124 -7.19 -7.19 14.73
C THR A 124 -8.38 -7.29 13.76
N ARG A 125 -8.13 -7.23 12.46
CA ARG A 125 -9.12 -7.43 11.39
C ARG A 125 -10.31 -6.48 11.54
N ARG A 126 -10.01 -5.17 11.68
CA ARG A 126 -11.02 -4.14 11.90
C ARG A 126 -10.62 -2.78 11.33
N VAL A 127 -11.60 -1.94 11.09
CA VAL A 127 -11.43 -0.52 10.81
C VAL A 127 -11.71 0.26 12.08
N THR A 128 -10.84 1.20 12.43
CA THR A 128 -10.91 1.95 13.68
C THR A 128 -10.72 3.44 13.45
N ARG A 129 -11.16 4.24 14.43
CA ARG A 129 -10.89 5.67 14.51
C ARG A 129 -10.27 5.99 15.88
N GLU A 130 -9.19 6.73 15.86
CA GLU A 130 -8.55 7.27 17.06
C GLU A 130 -9.24 8.60 17.41
N GLU A 131 -9.89 8.63 18.58
CA GLU A 131 -10.59 9.81 19.07
C GLU A 131 -9.60 10.84 19.64
N ARG A 132 -10.06 12.06 19.90
CA ARG A 132 -9.18 13.15 20.40
C ARG A 132 -8.59 12.89 21.78
N ASP A 133 -9.26 12.08 22.60
CA ASP A 133 -8.77 11.64 23.92
C ASP A 133 -7.83 10.43 23.85
N GLY A 134 -7.54 9.95 22.63
CA GLY A 134 -6.67 8.77 22.39
C GLY A 134 -7.41 7.43 22.47
N SER A 135 -8.70 7.41 22.80
CA SER A 135 -9.50 6.17 22.78
C SER A 135 -9.71 5.69 21.35
N ILE A 136 -10.01 4.40 21.18
CA ILE A 136 -10.20 3.77 19.88
C ILE A 136 -11.65 3.35 19.73
N THR A 137 -12.32 3.92 18.74
CA THR A 137 -13.65 3.50 18.29
C THR A 137 -13.53 2.49 17.17
N VAL A 138 -14.13 1.30 17.33
CA VAL A 138 -14.24 0.30 16.26
C VAL A 138 -15.38 0.68 15.34
N LEU A 139 -15.05 0.92 14.06
CA LEU A 139 -16.02 1.33 13.02
C LEU A 139 -16.59 0.12 12.26
N ALA A 140 -15.76 -0.90 12.03
CA ALA A 140 -16.16 -2.17 11.42
C ALA A 140 -15.21 -3.28 11.84
N SER A 141 -15.72 -4.49 12.12
CA SER A 141 -14.94 -5.69 12.40
C SER A 141 -15.55 -6.94 11.76
N SER A 142 -16.79 -6.84 11.30
CA SER A 142 -17.50 -7.97 10.68
C SER A 142 -18.52 -7.45 9.67
N PHE A 143 -18.87 -8.30 8.71
CA PHE A 143 -19.95 -8.09 7.76
C PHE A 143 -20.82 -9.34 7.71
N GLN A 144 -22.12 -9.19 7.90
CA GLN A 144 -23.10 -10.30 7.93
C GLN A 144 -22.70 -11.43 8.92
N GLY A 145 -22.21 -11.04 10.12
CA GLY A 145 -21.82 -11.97 11.16
C GLY A 145 -20.45 -12.64 10.98
N ARG A 146 -19.74 -12.40 9.86
CA ARG A 146 -18.40 -12.94 9.60
C ARG A 146 -17.35 -11.86 9.75
N ARG A 147 -16.21 -12.21 10.35
CA ARG A 147 -15.10 -11.27 10.54
C ARG A 147 -14.54 -10.77 9.21
N LEU A 148 -14.11 -9.53 9.17
CA LEU A 148 -13.32 -8.99 8.07
C LEU A 148 -12.05 -9.82 7.86
N ASN A 149 -11.46 -9.75 6.65
CA ASN A 149 -10.22 -10.48 6.33
C ASN A 149 -8.99 -9.75 6.88
N PHE A 150 -8.46 -8.82 6.10
CA PHE A 150 -7.28 -8.02 6.38
C PHE A 150 -7.51 -6.60 5.85
N PRO A 151 -8.34 -5.77 6.53
CA PRO A 151 -8.52 -4.40 6.09
C PRO A 151 -7.18 -3.76 5.73
N ASN A 152 -7.07 -3.29 4.47
CA ASN A 152 -5.77 -2.94 3.88
C ASN A 152 -5.62 -1.45 3.65
N ASP A 153 -6.27 -0.86 2.65
CA ASP A 153 -6.18 0.57 2.36
C ASP A 153 -7.54 1.26 2.53
N ILE A 154 -7.53 2.59 2.73
CA ILE A 154 -8.68 3.33 3.21
C ILE A 154 -8.70 4.76 2.69
N VAL A 155 -9.87 5.23 2.32
CA VAL A 155 -10.11 6.63 1.97
C VAL A 155 -11.40 7.12 2.60
N VAL A 156 -11.42 8.38 3.02
CA VAL A 156 -12.61 9.05 3.56
C VAL A 156 -13.06 10.10 2.58
N LYS A 157 -14.34 10.01 2.20
CA LYS A 157 -15.01 10.98 1.34
C LYS A 157 -15.33 12.26 2.11
N SER A 158 -15.44 13.38 1.43
CA SER A 158 -15.72 14.70 2.05
C SER A 158 -17.02 14.77 2.86
N ASP A 159 -17.98 13.87 2.59
CA ASP A 159 -19.22 13.71 3.37
C ASP A 159 -19.04 12.88 4.65
N GLY A 160 -17.87 12.31 4.89
CA GLY A 160 -17.54 11.48 6.03
C GLY A 160 -17.71 9.97 5.81
N ALA A 161 -18.20 9.53 4.66
CA ALA A 161 -18.26 8.11 4.33
C ALA A 161 -16.85 7.53 4.19
N ILE A 162 -16.64 6.33 4.71
CA ILE A 162 -15.34 5.65 4.73
C ILE A 162 -15.38 4.48 3.78
N TYR A 163 -14.40 4.38 2.90
CA TYR A 163 -14.27 3.28 1.94
C TYR A 163 -12.96 2.56 2.19
N PHE A 164 -13.00 1.23 2.24
CA PHE A 164 -11.81 0.43 2.50
C PHE A 164 -11.81 -0.88 1.73
N THR A 165 -10.61 -1.40 1.52
CA THR A 165 -10.37 -2.70 0.91
C THR A 165 -10.08 -3.75 1.97
N ASP A 166 -10.56 -4.98 1.76
CA ASP A 166 -10.43 -6.09 2.69
C ASP A 166 -10.00 -7.36 1.94
N PRO A 167 -8.74 -7.43 1.50
CA PRO A 167 -8.23 -8.56 0.75
C PRO A 167 -8.07 -9.79 1.62
N TRP A 168 -8.10 -10.96 0.97
CA TRP A 168 -7.68 -12.21 1.57
C TRP A 168 -6.16 -12.38 1.40
N THR A 169 -5.37 -11.86 2.35
CA THR A 169 -3.89 -11.82 2.28
C THR A 169 -3.24 -12.15 3.62
N GLY A 170 -1.89 -12.14 3.66
CA GLY A 170 -1.13 -12.42 4.88
C GLY A 170 -1.32 -13.87 5.35
N PRO A 171 -1.39 -14.12 6.66
CA PRO A 171 -1.60 -15.47 7.20
C PRO A 171 -2.90 -16.11 6.72
N ALA A 172 -3.93 -15.32 6.46
CA ALA A 172 -5.20 -15.80 5.93
C ALA A 172 -5.09 -16.39 4.52
N ALA A 173 -4.16 -15.92 3.69
CA ALA A 173 -3.99 -16.41 2.33
C ALA A 173 -3.47 -17.86 2.25
N VAL A 174 -2.83 -18.36 3.29
CA VAL A 174 -2.26 -19.72 3.36
C VAL A 174 -3.12 -20.70 4.14
N GLN A 175 -4.23 -20.22 4.71
CA GLN A 175 -5.18 -21.05 5.45
C GLN A 175 -6.58 -20.86 4.87
N PRO A 176 -7.41 -21.92 4.76
CA PRO A 176 -8.79 -21.76 4.37
C PRO A 176 -9.53 -20.88 5.40
N PRO A 177 -10.57 -20.12 4.96
CA PRO A 177 -11.40 -19.35 5.89
C PRO A 177 -11.95 -20.23 6.99
N GLY A 178 -11.86 -19.74 8.23
CA GLY A 178 -12.60 -20.36 9.35
C GLY A 178 -14.11 -20.14 9.19
N GLU A 179 -14.88 -20.85 9.99
CA GLU A 179 -16.36 -20.79 9.95
C GLU A 179 -16.90 -19.34 10.07
N ASN A 180 -16.23 -18.51 10.86
CA ASN A 180 -16.63 -17.13 11.12
C ASN A 180 -15.87 -16.10 10.27
N ASP A 181 -15.14 -16.53 9.24
CA ASP A 181 -14.38 -15.65 8.37
C ASP A 181 -15.13 -15.35 7.07
N GLN A 182 -14.84 -14.19 6.45
CA GLN A 182 -15.30 -13.90 5.10
C GLN A 182 -14.73 -14.94 4.12
N ILE A 183 -15.50 -15.26 3.07
CA ILE A 183 -15.13 -16.23 2.03
C ILE A 183 -14.75 -15.56 0.71
N PHE A 184 -14.67 -14.24 0.70
CA PHE A 184 -14.32 -13.42 -0.47
C PHE A 184 -13.50 -12.21 -0.03
N ALA A 185 -12.73 -11.66 -0.96
CA ALA A 185 -12.11 -10.36 -0.80
C ALA A 185 -13.14 -9.26 -1.09
N GLY A 186 -13.29 -8.29 -0.20
CA GLY A 186 -14.33 -7.27 -0.27
C GLY A 186 -13.79 -5.86 -0.41
N VAL A 187 -14.61 -5.00 -1.01
CA VAL A 187 -14.50 -3.54 -0.92
C VAL A 187 -15.76 -3.04 -0.23
N TYR A 188 -15.60 -2.25 0.81
CA TYR A 188 -16.70 -1.85 1.69
C TYR A 188 -16.82 -0.35 1.82
N ARG A 189 -18.01 0.09 2.22
CA ARG A 189 -18.33 1.46 2.59
C ARG A 189 -19.01 1.49 3.96
N ILE A 190 -18.52 2.34 4.85
CA ILE A 190 -19.20 2.74 6.08
C ILE A 190 -19.92 4.06 5.78
N SER A 191 -21.20 4.15 6.12
CA SER A 191 -22.01 5.36 5.91
C SER A 191 -21.50 6.55 6.76
N PRO A 192 -21.78 7.82 6.37
CA PRO A 192 -21.31 8.99 7.10
C PRO A 192 -21.76 9.04 8.57
N ASP A 193 -22.92 8.50 8.89
CA ASP A 193 -23.45 8.35 10.24
C ASP A 193 -22.86 7.16 11.01
N LEU A 194 -21.97 6.40 10.37
CA LEU A 194 -21.31 5.19 10.87
C LEU A 194 -22.27 4.02 11.19
N GLY A 195 -23.55 4.14 10.81
CA GLY A 195 -24.59 3.16 11.14
C GLY A 195 -24.65 1.96 10.20
N THR A 196 -24.08 2.05 9.00
CA THR A 196 -24.22 1.01 7.97
C THR A 196 -22.91 0.65 7.32
N LEU A 197 -22.58 -0.64 7.34
CA LEU A 197 -21.50 -1.23 6.55
C LEU A 197 -22.10 -1.89 5.30
N THR A 198 -21.69 -1.43 4.13
CA THR A 198 -22.17 -1.93 2.82
C THR A 198 -21.02 -2.59 2.07
N LEU A 199 -21.25 -3.80 1.57
CA LEU A 199 -20.36 -4.44 0.59
C LEU A 199 -20.61 -3.80 -0.78
N LEU A 200 -19.57 -3.22 -1.36
CA LEU A 200 -19.61 -2.58 -2.68
C LEU A 200 -19.26 -3.56 -3.81
N VAL A 201 -18.15 -4.27 -3.64
CA VAL A 201 -17.56 -5.18 -4.66
C VAL A 201 -16.93 -6.38 -3.96
N ASN A 202 -17.05 -7.58 -4.53
CA ASN A 202 -16.48 -8.83 -3.99
C ASN A 202 -15.87 -9.75 -5.05
N ASP A 203 -15.53 -9.22 -6.20
CA ASP A 203 -14.97 -9.97 -7.33
C ASP A 203 -13.50 -9.61 -7.66
N PHE A 204 -12.83 -8.86 -6.77
CA PHE A 204 -11.40 -8.68 -6.78
C PHE A 204 -10.70 -9.96 -6.28
N LEU A 205 -9.47 -10.21 -6.75
CA LEU A 205 -8.61 -11.23 -6.15
C LEU A 205 -7.87 -10.66 -4.92
N VAL A 206 -7.20 -9.52 -5.07
CA VAL A 206 -6.49 -8.83 -3.99
C VAL A 206 -6.77 -7.33 -4.12
N PRO A 207 -7.97 -6.85 -3.68
CA PRO A 207 -8.24 -5.41 -3.66
C PRO A 207 -7.27 -4.74 -2.67
N ASN A 208 -6.60 -3.68 -3.09
CA ASN A 208 -5.55 -3.04 -2.32
C ASN A 208 -5.74 -1.52 -2.32
N GLY A 209 -4.91 -0.74 -3.02
CA GLY A 209 -5.01 0.70 -3.03
C GLY A 209 -6.39 1.19 -3.50
N ILE A 210 -6.88 2.24 -2.83
CA ILE A 210 -8.18 2.85 -3.06
C ILE A 210 -8.08 4.37 -3.03
N ALA A 211 -8.67 5.06 -4.01
CA ALA A 211 -8.66 6.52 -4.08
C ALA A 211 -9.85 7.06 -4.85
N PHE A 212 -10.29 8.27 -4.52
CA PHE A 212 -11.29 8.99 -5.29
C PHE A 212 -10.65 9.92 -6.34
N SER A 213 -11.40 10.19 -7.42
CA SER A 213 -11.16 11.37 -8.24
C SER A 213 -11.35 12.66 -7.42
N PRO A 214 -10.76 13.82 -7.84
CA PRO A 214 -10.83 15.05 -7.06
C PRO A 214 -12.24 15.59 -6.85
N ASP A 215 -13.20 15.22 -7.69
CA ASP A 215 -14.62 15.54 -7.58
C ASP A 215 -15.44 14.45 -6.87
N GLU A 216 -14.76 13.40 -6.40
CA GLU A 216 -15.33 12.25 -5.69
C GLU A 216 -16.40 11.47 -6.48
N ARG A 217 -16.44 11.65 -7.81
CA ARG A 217 -17.42 10.97 -8.69
C ARG A 217 -16.93 9.61 -9.20
N VAL A 218 -15.64 9.35 -9.13
CA VAL A 218 -15.04 8.06 -9.52
C VAL A 218 -14.26 7.50 -8.36
N LEU A 219 -14.46 6.23 -8.06
CA LEU A 219 -13.65 5.46 -7.14
C LEU A 219 -12.72 4.53 -7.92
N TYR A 220 -11.43 4.68 -7.71
CA TYR A 220 -10.39 3.81 -8.24
C TYR A 220 -10.03 2.76 -7.18
N ILE A 221 -9.92 1.51 -7.61
CA ILE A 221 -9.50 0.38 -6.76
C ILE A 221 -8.55 -0.48 -7.59
N ASN A 222 -7.38 -0.79 -7.07
CA ASN A 222 -6.50 -1.71 -7.77
C ASN A 222 -6.64 -3.16 -7.28
N ASP A 223 -6.27 -4.09 -8.16
CA ASP A 223 -6.13 -5.51 -7.88
C ASP A 223 -4.65 -5.87 -8.02
N THR A 224 -3.99 -6.09 -6.89
CA THR A 224 -2.56 -6.45 -6.87
C THR A 224 -2.29 -7.73 -7.66
N ALA A 225 -3.17 -8.73 -7.57
CA ALA A 225 -3.00 -10.01 -8.24
C ALA A 225 -3.25 -9.92 -9.74
N ARG A 226 -4.27 -9.17 -10.17
CA ARG A 226 -4.57 -8.94 -11.59
C ARG A 226 -3.74 -7.83 -12.22
N ARG A 227 -2.98 -7.07 -11.42
CA ARG A 227 -2.07 -6.01 -11.83
C ARG A 227 -2.72 -4.86 -12.60
N HIS A 228 -3.97 -4.53 -12.25
CA HIS A 228 -4.70 -3.45 -12.88
C HIS A 228 -5.43 -2.57 -11.86
N ILE A 229 -5.85 -1.38 -12.32
CA ILE A 229 -6.78 -0.51 -11.61
C ILE A 229 -8.14 -0.62 -12.27
N ARG A 230 -9.20 -0.78 -11.48
CA ARG A 230 -10.60 -0.64 -11.90
C ARG A 230 -11.13 0.71 -11.46
N ALA A 231 -12.04 1.27 -12.23
CA ALA A 231 -12.74 2.50 -11.93
C ALA A 231 -14.26 2.27 -11.94
N PHE A 232 -14.94 2.90 -10.98
CA PHE A 232 -16.38 2.85 -10.80
C PHE A 232 -16.92 4.25 -10.61
N ASP A 233 -18.02 4.59 -11.24
CA ASP A 233 -18.72 5.82 -10.92
C ASP A 233 -19.46 5.67 -9.58
N VAL A 234 -19.40 6.73 -8.79
CA VAL A 234 -20.02 6.79 -7.46
C VAL A 234 -21.45 7.32 -7.60
N ALA A 235 -22.40 6.52 -7.17
CA ALA A 235 -23.81 6.90 -7.18
C ALA A 235 -24.10 7.97 -6.09
N PRO A 236 -25.20 8.74 -6.19
CA PRO A 236 -25.54 9.78 -5.22
C PRO A 236 -25.66 9.30 -3.76
N ASN A 237 -26.01 8.04 -3.54
CA ASN A 237 -26.07 7.42 -2.21
C ASN A 237 -24.71 6.91 -1.70
N GLY A 238 -23.63 7.15 -2.47
CA GLY A 238 -22.27 6.69 -2.15
C GLY A 238 -21.98 5.23 -2.47
N THR A 239 -22.91 4.49 -3.04
CA THR A 239 -22.61 3.15 -3.59
C THR A 239 -21.97 3.26 -4.97
N LEU A 240 -21.52 2.13 -5.53
CA LEU A 240 -20.92 2.11 -6.86
C LEU A 240 -21.96 1.75 -7.92
N ALA A 241 -21.97 2.51 -9.01
CA ALA A 241 -22.73 2.19 -10.21
C ALA A 241 -22.05 1.02 -10.94
N ARG A 242 -22.42 -0.22 -10.62
CA ARG A 242 -21.74 -1.43 -11.09
C ARG A 242 -21.65 -1.56 -12.60
N GLN A 243 -22.59 -0.98 -13.33
CA GLN A 243 -22.58 -0.94 -14.81
C GLN A 243 -21.47 -0.05 -15.40
N THR A 244 -20.84 0.78 -14.60
CA THR A 244 -19.72 1.65 -15.02
C THR A 244 -18.34 1.05 -14.73
N ASP A 245 -18.32 -0.18 -14.18
CA ASP A 245 -17.11 -0.93 -13.91
C ASP A 245 -16.26 -1.10 -15.18
N ARG A 246 -15.01 -0.66 -15.08
CA ARG A 246 -14.06 -0.72 -16.20
C ARG A 246 -12.62 -0.89 -15.70
N VAL A 247 -11.82 -1.59 -16.47
CA VAL A 247 -10.37 -1.54 -16.29
C VAL A 247 -9.90 -0.14 -16.69
N PHE A 248 -9.39 0.60 -15.71
CA PHE A 248 -8.89 1.96 -15.90
C PHE A 248 -7.48 1.94 -16.47
N ALA A 249 -6.60 1.10 -15.92
CA ALA A 249 -5.24 0.93 -16.41
C ALA A 249 -4.69 -0.46 -16.04
N ASP A 250 -3.94 -1.05 -16.96
CA ASP A 250 -3.10 -2.22 -16.73
C ASP A 250 -1.70 -1.76 -16.32
N LEU A 251 -1.22 -2.18 -15.16
CA LEU A 251 0.10 -1.85 -14.61
C LEU A 251 1.04 -3.06 -14.58
N SER A 252 0.71 -4.09 -15.33
CA SER A 252 1.59 -5.25 -15.54
C SER A 252 2.83 -4.88 -16.36
N GLY A 253 3.86 -5.69 -16.22
CA GLY A 253 5.12 -5.59 -16.95
C GLY A 253 6.07 -6.70 -16.55
N PRO A 254 7.22 -6.83 -17.24
CA PRO A 254 8.23 -7.84 -16.93
C PRO A 254 9.02 -7.53 -15.66
N GLU A 255 9.08 -6.26 -15.23
CA GLU A 255 9.81 -5.85 -14.05
C GLU A 255 9.06 -6.25 -12.77
N PRO A 256 9.78 -6.38 -11.63
CA PRO A 256 9.17 -6.59 -10.33
C PRO A 256 8.21 -5.45 -9.95
N GLY A 257 7.22 -5.77 -9.11
CA GLY A 257 6.25 -4.83 -8.60
C GLY A 257 4.84 -5.15 -9.07
N ALA A 258 3.88 -4.65 -8.33
CA ALA A 258 2.44 -4.79 -8.58
C ALA A 258 1.72 -3.55 -8.05
N PRO A 259 0.48 -3.29 -8.50
CA PRO A 259 -0.35 -2.24 -7.91
C PRO A 259 -0.53 -2.46 -6.41
N ASP A 260 -0.32 -1.39 -5.64
CA ASP A 260 -0.47 -1.35 -4.19
C ASP A 260 -1.11 0.01 -3.81
N GLY A 261 -0.71 0.69 -2.77
CA GLY A 261 -1.26 1.99 -2.43
C GLY A 261 -1.22 2.99 -3.59
N MET A 262 -2.26 3.81 -3.73
CA MET A 262 -2.36 4.82 -4.77
C MET A 262 -2.97 6.12 -4.26
N LYS A 263 -2.67 7.23 -4.95
CA LYS A 263 -3.21 8.57 -4.66
C LYS A 263 -3.51 9.31 -5.96
N VAL A 264 -4.30 10.37 -5.84
CA VAL A 264 -4.74 11.20 -6.98
C VAL A 264 -4.33 12.64 -6.73
N ASP A 265 -3.84 13.33 -7.78
CA ASP A 265 -3.59 14.75 -7.71
C ASP A 265 -4.85 15.60 -8.01
N SER A 266 -4.78 16.91 -7.82
CA SER A 266 -5.91 17.82 -7.98
C SER A 266 -6.38 17.96 -9.44
N ALA A 267 -5.58 17.54 -10.41
CA ALA A 267 -5.95 17.48 -11.82
C ALA A 267 -6.56 16.12 -12.23
N GLY A 268 -6.60 15.15 -11.31
CA GLY A 268 -7.16 13.81 -11.53
C GLY A 268 -6.14 12.79 -12.05
N ASN A 269 -4.85 13.12 -12.06
CA ASN A 269 -3.85 12.12 -12.41
C ASN A 269 -3.67 11.12 -11.27
N VAL A 270 -3.61 9.83 -11.61
CA VAL A 270 -3.49 8.74 -10.65
C VAL A 270 -2.04 8.30 -10.54
N PHE A 271 -1.52 8.27 -9.32
CA PHE A 271 -0.20 7.74 -8.97
C PHE A 271 -0.39 6.38 -8.31
N CYS A 272 0.19 5.34 -8.87
CA CYS A 272 0.06 3.97 -8.34
C CYS A 272 1.33 3.17 -8.57
N GLY A 273 1.73 2.38 -7.58
CA GLY A 273 2.76 1.36 -7.77
C GLY A 273 2.39 0.39 -8.89
N GLY A 274 3.39 -0.21 -9.53
CA GLY A 274 3.21 -1.20 -10.58
C GLY A 274 4.54 -1.85 -10.95
N ALA A 275 4.60 -2.56 -12.05
CA ALA A 275 5.83 -3.17 -12.53
C ALA A 275 6.91 -2.11 -12.79
N GLY A 276 8.04 -2.21 -12.07
CA GLY A 276 9.21 -1.35 -12.23
C GLY A 276 9.13 0.03 -11.58
N GLY A 277 8.06 0.40 -10.82
CA GLY A 277 8.02 1.69 -10.14
C GLY A 277 6.62 2.26 -9.95
N ILE A 278 6.53 3.58 -9.80
CA ILE A 278 5.26 4.32 -9.66
C ILE A 278 4.84 4.84 -11.03
N TYR A 279 3.69 4.41 -11.51
CA TYR A 279 3.08 4.96 -12.72
C TYR A 279 2.32 6.25 -12.41
N ILE A 280 2.39 7.19 -13.35
CA ILE A 280 1.58 8.40 -13.40
C ILE A 280 0.64 8.24 -14.59
N LEU A 281 -0.67 8.25 -14.31
CA LEU A 281 -1.74 8.03 -15.29
C LEU A 281 -2.57 9.29 -15.40
N ASP A 282 -3.00 9.64 -16.62
CA ASP A 282 -3.96 10.72 -16.80
C ASP A 282 -5.37 10.32 -16.31
N PRO A 283 -6.34 11.26 -16.25
CA PRO A 283 -7.72 10.95 -15.81
C PRO A 283 -8.46 9.93 -16.70
N LYS A 284 -7.90 9.53 -17.84
CA LYS A 284 -8.43 8.51 -18.74
C LYS A 284 -7.71 7.16 -18.62
N GLY A 285 -6.70 7.06 -17.74
CA GLY A 285 -5.92 5.84 -17.53
C GLY A 285 -4.72 5.67 -18.45
N LYS A 286 -4.39 6.67 -19.28
CA LYS A 286 -3.20 6.64 -20.13
C LYS A 286 -1.94 6.79 -19.27
N LYS A 287 -0.95 5.91 -19.47
CA LYS A 287 0.36 6.00 -18.82
C LYS A 287 1.13 7.21 -19.38
N LEU A 288 1.39 8.19 -18.52
CA LEU A 288 2.17 9.38 -18.87
C LEU A 288 3.66 9.22 -18.57
N GLY A 289 3.97 8.53 -17.47
CA GLY A 289 5.34 8.28 -17.06
C GLY A 289 5.45 7.26 -15.96
N ARG A 290 6.71 6.94 -15.61
CA ARG A 290 7.02 6.01 -14.51
C ARG A 290 8.20 6.53 -13.69
N ILE A 291 8.05 6.55 -12.37
CA ILE A 291 9.11 6.86 -11.42
C ILE A 291 9.81 5.55 -11.08
N VAL A 292 10.99 5.33 -11.64
CA VAL A 292 11.85 4.19 -11.32
C VAL A 292 12.70 4.58 -10.11
N HIS A 293 12.31 4.12 -8.94
CA HIS A 293 12.95 4.48 -7.66
C HIS A 293 14.04 3.47 -7.22
N GLY A 294 14.26 2.42 -8.00
CA GLY A 294 15.31 1.45 -7.74
C GLY A 294 14.94 0.30 -6.81
N TYR A 295 13.74 0.26 -6.27
CA TYR A 295 13.25 -0.82 -5.40
C TYR A 295 12.27 -1.73 -6.15
N GLN A 296 12.11 -2.97 -5.67
CA GLN A 296 11.30 -3.99 -6.34
C GLN A 296 9.80 -3.67 -6.33
N ASN A 297 9.31 -2.93 -5.32
CA ASN A 297 7.90 -2.56 -5.22
C ASN A 297 7.72 -1.17 -4.61
N THR A 298 6.62 -0.53 -4.92
CA THR A 298 6.06 0.59 -4.17
C THR A 298 4.90 0.05 -3.35
N SER A 299 4.95 0.17 -2.04
CA SER A 299 3.84 -0.29 -1.19
C SER A 299 2.74 0.76 -1.06
N ASN A 300 3.09 2.03 -0.86
CA ASN A 300 2.08 3.09 -0.80
C ASN A 300 2.71 4.48 -1.05
N ILE A 301 1.85 5.50 -1.22
CA ILE A 301 2.24 6.86 -1.56
C ILE A 301 1.44 7.86 -0.72
N ALA A 302 2.00 9.05 -0.47
CA ALA A 302 1.27 10.18 0.08
C ALA A 302 1.72 11.49 -0.56
N PHE A 303 0.79 12.37 -0.87
CA PHE A 303 1.10 13.76 -1.12
C PHE A 303 1.25 14.52 0.20
N ALA A 304 2.11 15.50 0.24
CA ALA A 304 2.52 16.18 1.46
C ALA A 304 3.10 17.58 1.20
N GLY A 305 3.53 18.23 2.28
CA GLY A 305 3.98 19.62 2.29
C GLY A 305 2.82 20.59 2.39
N ASP A 306 3.11 21.86 2.64
CA ASP A 306 2.09 22.89 2.76
C ASP A 306 1.36 23.14 1.42
N ASP A 307 2.05 22.87 0.32
CA ASP A 307 1.53 22.98 -1.04
C ASP A 307 1.03 21.66 -1.65
N TRP A 308 1.11 20.56 -0.90
CA TRP A 308 0.75 19.20 -1.33
C TRP A 308 1.48 18.73 -2.60
N LYS A 309 2.67 19.24 -2.87
CA LYS A 309 3.49 18.90 -4.05
C LYS A 309 4.68 18.01 -3.75
N THR A 310 4.89 17.63 -2.52
CA THR A 310 5.88 16.62 -2.13
C THR A 310 5.20 15.25 -2.12
N VAL A 311 5.76 14.29 -2.83
CA VAL A 311 5.31 12.91 -2.81
C VAL A 311 6.26 12.09 -1.97
N TYR A 312 5.76 11.46 -0.92
CA TYR A 312 6.45 10.40 -0.20
C TYR A 312 5.99 9.05 -0.74
N PHE A 313 6.94 8.13 -0.90
CA PHE A 313 6.65 6.76 -1.29
C PHE A 313 7.29 5.78 -0.31
N CYS A 314 6.54 4.72 -0.02
CA CYS A 314 6.98 3.59 0.78
C CYS A 314 7.30 2.41 -0.13
N THR A 315 8.27 1.61 0.30
CA THR A 315 8.61 0.33 -0.31
C THR A 315 8.61 -0.75 0.78
N ARG A 316 9.12 -1.94 0.47
CA ARG A 316 9.24 -2.97 1.49
C ARG A 316 10.05 -2.51 2.73
N THR A 317 11.15 -1.79 2.53
CA THR A 317 12.09 -1.45 3.61
C THR A 317 12.59 -0.02 3.55
N SER A 318 11.98 0.85 2.75
CA SER A 318 12.51 2.18 2.52
C SER A 318 11.39 3.22 2.45
N LEU A 319 11.74 4.44 2.76
CA LEU A 319 10.95 5.64 2.58
C LEU A 319 11.72 6.57 1.65
N GLY A 320 11.08 7.08 0.62
CA GLY A 320 11.67 8.03 -0.31
C GLY A 320 10.73 9.17 -0.66
N THR A 321 11.22 10.13 -1.45
CA THR A 321 10.45 11.31 -1.86
C THR A 321 10.90 11.86 -3.21
N PHE A 322 9.97 12.56 -3.85
CA PHE A 322 10.20 13.44 -5.01
C PHE A 322 9.15 14.55 -5.02
N LYS A 323 9.33 15.58 -5.83
CA LYS A 323 8.37 16.68 -5.97
C LYS A 323 7.63 16.61 -7.28
N VAL A 324 6.42 17.16 -7.28
CA VAL A 324 5.57 17.32 -8.47
C VAL A 324 5.11 18.76 -8.64
N LYS A 325 4.63 19.10 -9.82
CA LYS A 325 4.14 20.45 -10.14
C LYS A 325 2.66 20.64 -9.78
N ILE A 326 1.88 19.56 -9.77
CA ILE A 326 0.45 19.57 -9.45
C ILE A 326 0.26 19.04 -8.03
N ALA A 327 -0.50 19.77 -7.23
CA ALA A 327 -0.77 19.39 -5.84
C ALA A 327 -1.63 18.11 -5.77
N GLY A 328 -1.37 17.25 -4.81
CA GLY A 328 -2.26 16.15 -4.47
C GLY A 328 -3.59 16.64 -3.89
N VAL A 329 -4.58 15.74 -3.84
CA VAL A 329 -5.80 16.00 -3.08
C VAL A 329 -5.46 16.00 -1.58
N PRO A 330 -5.77 17.10 -0.85
CA PRO A 330 -5.48 17.19 0.58
C PRO A 330 -6.19 16.12 1.42
N VAL A 331 -5.58 15.73 2.54
CA VAL A 331 -6.17 14.84 3.54
C VAL A 331 -6.17 15.58 4.89
N PRO A 332 -7.32 15.74 5.54
CA PRO A 332 -8.66 15.26 5.16
C PRO A 332 -9.20 15.98 3.92
N ALA A 333 -10.04 15.27 3.18
CA ALA A 333 -10.76 15.87 2.07
C ALA A 333 -11.64 17.03 2.58
N VAL A 334 -11.53 18.18 1.94
CA VAL A 334 -12.35 19.35 2.29
C VAL A 334 -13.56 19.38 1.37
N LYS A 335 -14.75 19.52 1.97
CA LYS A 335 -15.99 19.68 1.19
C LYS A 335 -15.88 20.94 0.33
N LYS A 336 -15.91 20.77 -0.99
CA LYS A 336 -16.00 21.91 -1.90
C LYS A 336 -17.37 22.57 -1.68
N SER A 337 -17.33 23.84 -1.29
CA SER A 337 -18.52 24.70 -1.14
C SER A 337 -19.20 24.93 -2.48
#